data_8f86d69c5642c185fe0ca1d82736695c
#
_entry.id   8f86d69c5642c185fe0ca1d82736695c
#
_cell.length_a   1.000
_cell.length_b   1.000
_cell.length_c   1.000
_cell.angle_alpha   90.00
_cell.angle_beta   90.00
_cell.angle_gamma   90.00
#
_symmetry.space_group_name_H-M   'P 1'
#
loop_
_entity.id
_entity.type
_entity.pdbx_description
1 polymer ?
#
loop_
_entity_poly.entity_id
_entity_poly.type
_entity_poly.pdbx_seq_one_letter_code
_entity_poly.pdbx_strand_id
1 'polypeptide(L)'
;MSLLVTRTSMAERSQRLARLIADQLAKRQKPDGTFDQHSFYAPAFAAALWAQLDPALYAPQIEAALSALEAEQQTPRYHREFIEHGLRQIPGLCAERLNAILRNAPTQSPDVANWQVLGMINRHLSLKKGAGKNRKLINWLHWAFIRLRYWRTPLFWDRPTCFSSQYHAFCAALLTDSPEAAHRIIADKATTLMAKLSGDHGYANLLGRGAGQSFGEVCALYALTKHGFHTQADAILFRLETAALMTGTIPLNLISPADLPSDPGPANPKTPGWYSYNRHDDYLAFAGYWLLKIAATPTEPRPPPKPPNLKAASIAIFSTLAYQAQMSLCGTHSFDLTPCPVVLSGSGTTTTLLFAPTGGEEDAPSLYGPASIPLPATSDGKYFAQIRKASRTKNTVRINFKLAGVSGQRTITFEDTQITITDKIAAKCNLLRLLVHHDVKLVQTTKQQLHAPDLGITFKADRNLVIDETNHFTAAGSARRVVAPHTDHVTLRICWGTDDV
;
A
#
# COMPACT_ATOMS: atom_id res chain seq x y z
N MET A 1 35.04 -17.19 -21.36
CA MET A 1 35.25 -15.83 -20.83
C MET A 1 33.92 -15.41 -20.22
N SER A 2 33.74 -15.64 -18.91
CA SER A 2 32.51 -15.28 -18.17
C SER A 2 32.56 -13.78 -17.94
N LEU A 3 31.68 -13.04 -18.62
CA LEU A 3 31.42 -11.64 -18.31
C LEU A 3 30.74 -11.61 -16.91
N LEU A 4 31.54 -11.32 -15.90
CA LEU A 4 31.06 -10.83 -14.58
C LEU A 4 30.31 -9.52 -14.84
N VAL A 5 29.04 -9.61 -15.14
CA VAL A 5 28.11 -8.48 -15.03
C VAL A 5 28.07 -8.15 -13.54
N THR A 6 28.85 -7.17 -13.11
CA THR A 6 28.76 -6.60 -11.78
C THR A 6 27.34 -6.11 -11.60
N ARG A 7 26.51 -6.86 -10.86
CA ARG A 7 25.16 -6.42 -10.48
C ARG A 7 25.32 -5.10 -9.73
N THR A 8 24.79 -4.03 -10.30
CA THR A 8 24.73 -2.71 -9.68
C THR A 8 24.12 -2.86 -8.30
N SER A 9 24.73 -2.26 -7.28
CA SER A 9 24.27 -2.39 -5.89
C SER A 9 22.85 -1.79 -5.68
N MET A 10 22.16 -2.23 -4.67
CA MET A 10 20.85 -1.66 -4.29
C MET A 10 20.98 -0.15 -4.03
N ALA A 11 22.07 0.29 -3.44
CA ALA A 11 22.35 1.71 -3.19
C ALA A 11 22.42 2.51 -4.49
N GLU A 12 23.21 2.06 -5.49
CA GLU A 12 23.34 2.73 -6.78
C GLU A 12 22.03 2.74 -7.57
N ARG A 13 21.26 1.65 -7.53
CA ARG A 13 19.94 1.53 -8.18
C ARG A 13 18.95 2.52 -7.55
N SER A 14 18.89 2.57 -6.24
CA SER A 14 18.02 3.50 -5.50
C SER A 14 18.42 4.96 -5.76
N GLN A 15 19.74 5.25 -5.81
CA GLN A 15 20.22 6.58 -6.13
C GLN A 15 19.89 7.03 -7.55
N ARG A 16 19.94 6.12 -8.54
CA ARG A 16 19.50 6.43 -9.91
C ARG A 16 18.04 6.79 -9.98
N LEU A 17 17.16 6.03 -9.30
CA LEU A 17 15.74 6.35 -9.24
C LEU A 17 15.49 7.68 -8.51
N ALA A 18 16.20 7.94 -7.41
CA ALA A 18 16.10 9.21 -6.69
C ALA A 18 16.52 10.40 -7.58
N ARG A 19 17.59 10.24 -8.39
CA ARG A 19 18.03 11.26 -9.35
C ARG A 19 17.00 11.48 -10.45
N LEU A 20 16.46 10.42 -11.02
CA LEU A 20 15.39 10.50 -12.02
C LEU A 20 14.20 11.32 -11.50
N ILE A 21 13.77 11.03 -10.27
CA ILE A 21 12.67 11.75 -9.61
C ILE A 21 13.04 13.22 -9.35
N ALA A 22 14.25 13.48 -8.87
CA ALA A 22 14.71 14.85 -8.60
C ALA A 22 14.67 15.72 -9.88
N ASP A 23 15.15 15.16 -11.01
CA ASP A 23 15.14 15.84 -12.30
C ASP A 23 13.71 16.07 -12.84
N GLN A 24 12.81 15.11 -12.61
CA GLN A 24 11.41 15.25 -12.99
C GLN A 24 10.69 16.32 -12.18
N LEU A 25 10.87 16.32 -10.86
CA LEU A 25 10.29 17.33 -9.97
C LEU A 25 10.82 18.73 -10.32
N ALA A 26 12.12 18.86 -10.64
CA ALA A 26 12.69 20.15 -11.05
C ALA A 26 12.05 20.70 -12.34
N LYS A 27 11.68 19.82 -13.29
CA LYS A 27 10.97 20.20 -14.53
C LYS A 27 9.49 20.51 -14.29
N ARG A 28 8.88 19.92 -13.28
CA ARG A 28 7.45 20.10 -12.94
C ARG A 28 7.20 21.27 -12.01
N GLN A 29 8.25 21.72 -11.29
CA GLN A 29 8.14 22.87 -10.39
C GLN A 29 7.86 24.15 -11.18
N LYS A 30 6.87 24.92 -10.75
CA LYS A 30 6.54 26.23 -11.28
C LYS A 30 7.53 27.30 -10.81
N PRO A 31 7.58 28.44 -11.51
CA PRO A 31 8.45 29.55 -11.09
C PRO A 31 8.21 30.06 -9.66
N ASP A 32 6.97 29.93 -9.16
CA ASP A 32 6.59 30.28 -7.79
C ASP A 32 6.94 29.19 -6.74
N GLY A 33 7.59 28.11 -7.15
CA GLY A 33 8.00 27.00 -6.28
C GLY A 33 6.94 25.96 -6.02
N THR A 34 5.71 26.14 -6.52
CA THR A 34 4.62 25.17 -6.41
C THR A 34 4.69 24.10 -7.52
N PHE A 35 3.74 23.17 -7.51
CA PHE A 35 3.59 22.14 -8.56
C PHE A 35 2.25 22.32 -9.29
N ASP A 36 2.09 21.69 -10.45
CA ASP A 36 0.88 21.85 -11.27
C ASP A 36 -0.39 21.35 -10.58
N GLN A 37 -0.26 20.29 -9.82
CA GLN A 37 -1.35 19.83 -8.98
C GLN A 37 -1.28 20.54 -7.63
N HIS A 38 -2.42 20.76 -7.02
CA HIS A 38 -2.48 21.30 -5.67
C HIS A 38 -1.86 20.28 -4.68
N SER A 39 -0.54 20.35 -4.54
CA SER A 39 0.24 19.46 -3.70
C SER A 39 0.19 19.92 -2.25
N PHE A 40 0.21 18.96 -1.31
CA PHE A 40 0.20 19.25 0.11
C PHE A 40 1.61 19.37 0.70
N TYR A 41 2.49 18.42 0.38
CA TYR A 41 3.82 18.30 0.98
C TYR A 41 4.97 18.10 -0.04
N ALA A 42 4.65 18.07 -1.33
CA ALA A 42 5.66 17.91 -2.38
C ALA A 42 6.80 18.94 -2.27
N PRO A 43 6.55 20.25 -2.06
CA PRO A 43 7.65 21.20 -1.94
C PRO A 43 8.63 20.87 -0.80
N ALA A 44 8.15 20.38 0.34
CA ALA A 44 8.99 20.06 1.48
C ALA A 44 9.87 18.83 1.22
N PHE A 45 9.31 17.75 0.65
CA PHE A 45 10.08 16.53 0.35
C PHE A 45 10.97 16.71 -0.88
N ALA A 46 10.56 17.48 -1.90
CA ALA A 46 11.40 17.81 -3.04
C ALA A 46 12.62 18.63 -2.59
N ALA A 47 12.42 19.66 -1.76
CA ALA A 47 13.54 20.43 -1.20
C ALA A 47 14.49 19.55 -0.37
N ALA A 48 13.96 18.60 0.41
CA ALA A 48 14.78 17.64 1.18
C ALA A 48 15.55 16.69 0.25
N LEU A 49 14.94 16.19 -0.80
CA LEU A 49 15.58 15.35 -1.81
C LEU A 49 16.71 16.11 -2.51
N TRP A 50 16.44 17.29 -3.04
CA TRP A 50 17.41 18.12 -3.76
C TRP A 50 18.59 18.55 -2.89
N ALA A 51 18.31 18.98 -1.65
CA ALA A 51 19.34 19.42 -0.72
C ALA A 51 20.30 18.30 -0.26
N GLN A 52 19.84 17.05 -0.25
CA GLN A 52 20.66 15.90 0.09
C GLN A 52 21.35 15.29 -1.12
N LEU A 53 20.74 15.40 -2.32
CA LEU A 53 21.26 14.79 -3.53
C LEU A 53 22.36 15.63 -4.18
N ASP A 54 22.09 16.93 -4.38
CA ASP A 54 23.02 17.89 -4.98
C ASP A 54 22.53 19.33 -4.72
N PRO A 55 22.87 19.90 -3.54
CA PRO A 55 22.35 21.21 -3.16
C PRO A 55 22.81 22.36 -4.08
N ALA A 56 23.96 22.22 -4.75
CA ALA A 56 24.44 23.25 -5.67
C ALA A 56 23.66 23.24 -6.99
N LEU A 57 23.40 22.06 -7.54
CA LEU A 57 22.65 21.89 -8.79
C LEU A 57 21.21 22.36 -8.64
N TYR A 58 20.56 22.08 -7.52
CA TYR A 58 19.14 22.36 -7.30
C TYR A 58 18.89 23.58 -6.40
N ALA A 59 19.90 24.44 -6.19
CA ALA A 59 19.76 25.61 -5.30
C ALA A 59 18.54 26.50 -5.64
N PRO A 60 18.25 26.83 -6.92
CA PRO A 60 17.09 27.63 -7.27
C PRO A 60 15.76 26.94 -6.93
N GLN A 61 15.67 25.62 -7.15
CA GLN A 61 14.46 24.83 -6.88
C GLN A 61 14.19 24.70 -5.39
N ILE A 62 15.25 24.53 -4.59
CA ILE A 62 15.16 24.46 -3.12
C ILE A 62 14.63 25.79 -2.59
N GLU A 63 15.21 26.91 -3.05
CA GLU A 63 14.79 28.23 -2.59
C GLU A 63 13.36 28.56 -3.00
N ALA A 64 12.97 28.26 -4.24
CA ALA A 64 11.60 28.44 -4.72
C ALA A 64 10.59 27.59 -3.91
N ALA A 65 10.91 26.32 -3.60
CA ALA A 65 10.05 25.46 -2.80
C ALA A 65 9.87 25.97 -1.37
N LEU A 66 10.96 26.45 -0.74
CA LEU A 66 10.90 27.02 0.62
C LEU A 66 10.11 28.34 0.64
N SER A 67 10.32 29.20 -0.36
CA SER A 67 9.57 30.46 -0.50
C SER A 67 8.06 30.22 -0.73
N ALA A 68 7.70 29.22 -1.55
CA ALA A 68 6.31 28.80 -1.73
C ALA A 68 5.67 28.36 -0.40
N LEU A 69 6.41 27.58 0.39
CA LEU A 69 5.93 27.13 1.71
C LEU A 69 5.81 28.28 2.73
N GLU A 70 6.66 29.31 2.64
CA GLU A 70 6.56 30.51 3.47
C GLU A 70 5.38 31.39 3.08
N ALA A 71 5.10 31.50 1.79
CA ALA A 71 4.00 32.31 1.25
C ALA A 71 2.63 31.70 1.47
N GLU A 72 2.53 30.38 1.72
CA GLU A 72 1.26 29.69 1.89
C GLU A 72 0.56 30.10 3.20
N GLN A 73 -0.65 30.65 3.05
CA GLN A 73 -1.44 31.18 4.18
C GLN A 73 -2.61 30.28 4.59
N GLN A 74 -2.73 29.06 4.05
CA GLN A 74 -3.83 28.16 4.40
C GLN A 74 -3.85 27.79 5.89
N THR A 75 -4.96 28.06 6.56
CA THR A 75 -5.18 27.69 7.94
C THR A 75 -6.52 26.96 8.09
N PRO A 76 -6.56 25.71 8.59
CA PRO A 76 -5.42 24.88 8.95
C PRO A 76 -4.65 24.34 7.73
N ARG A 77 -3.34 24.27 7.85
CA ARG A 77 -2.49 23.72 6.80
C ARG A 77 -2.64 22.19 6.76
N TYR A 78 -3.21 21.71 5.69
CA TYR A 78 -3.40 20.27 5.53
C TYR A 78 -2.05 19.56 5.37
N HIS A 79 -1.88 18.39 5.97
CA HIS A 79 -0.62 17.63 5.99
C HIS A 79 0.59 18.34 6.64
N ARG A 80 0.35 19.22 7.58
CA ARG A 80 1.41 19.98 8.27
C ARG A 80 2.53 19.08 8.82
N GLU A 81 2.21 17.92 9.40
CA GLU A 81 3.18 17.00 9.97
C GLU A 81 4.11 16.37 8.92
N PHE A 82 3.60 16.14 7.70
CA PHE A 82 4.42 15.71 6.56
C PHE A 82 5.37 16.80 6.11
N ILE A 83 4.87 18.04 6.01
CA ILE A 83 5.70 19.22 5.67
C ILE A 83 6.81 19.38 6.71
N GLU A 84 6.47 19.35 8.00
CA GLU A 84 7.46 19.44 9.09
C GLU A 84 8.52 18.34 8.98
N HIS A 85 8.10 17.11 8.69
CA HIS A 85 9.03 16.00 8.55
C HIS A 85 10.00 16.22 7.40
N GLY A 86 9.51 16.59 6.22
CA GLY A 86 10.34 16.89 5.04
C GLY A 86 11.32 18.04 5.32
N LEU A 87 10.86 19.16 5.88
CA LEU A 87 11.71 20.30 6.21
C LEU A 87 12.84 19.97 7.20
N ARG A 88 12.56 19.11 8.20
CA ARG A 88 13.57 18.68 9.17
C ARG A 88 14.66 17.79 8.56
N GLN A 89 14.47 17.32 7.34
CA GLN A 89 15.46 16.54 6.61
C GLN A 89 16.37 17.41 5.73
N ILE A 90 16.11 18.71 5.61
CA ILE A 90 16.94 19.62 4.82
C ILE A 90 18.21 20.00 5.62
N PRO A 91 19.40 19.61 5.14
CA PRO A 91 20.66 19.98 5.80
C PRO A 91 20.80 21.50 5.88
N GLY A 92 21.16 22.01 7.06
CA GLY A 92 21.42 23.44 7.25
C GLY A 92 20.19 24.36 7.29
N LEU A 93 18.98 23.85 7.17
CA LEU A 93 17.78 24.67 7.31
C LEU A 93 17.72 25.26 8.73
N CYS A 94 17.75 26.60 8.83
CA CYS A 94 17.74 27.27 10.12
C CYS A 94 16.38 27.17 10.83
N ALA A 95 16.42 27.19 12.16
CA ALA A 95 15.23 27.07 12.99
C ALA A 95 14.22 28.21 12.77
N GLU A 96 14.70 29.39 12.49
CA GLU A 96 13.89 30.58 12.22
C GLU A 96 13.02 30.38 10.98
N ARG A 97 13.60 29.89 9.88
CA ARG A 97 12.89 29.60 8.64
C ARG A 97 11.90 28.45 8.77
N LEU A 98 12.32 27.35 9.42
CA LEU A 98 11.44 26.25 9.75
C LEU A 98 10.20 26.71 10.57
N ASN A 99 10.45 27.53 11.60
CA ASN A 99 9.38 28.08 12.44
C ASN A 99 8.50 29.07 11.68
N ALA A 100 9.06 29.87 10.77
CA ALA A 100 8.29 30.77 9.92
C ALA A 100 7.32 30.02 9.03
N ILE A 101 7.77 28.93 8.38
CA ILE A 101 6.93 28.05 7.55
C ILE A 101 5.81 27.39 8.36
N LEU A 102 6.10 26.94 9.60
CA LEU A 102 5.15 26.18 10.42
C LEU A 102 4.27 27.07 11.33
N ARG A 103 4.53 28.37 11.42
CA ARG A 103 3.96 29.28 12.43
C ARG A 103 2.44 29.31 12.48
N ASN A 104 1.79 29.27 11.34
CA ASN A 104 0.34 29.46 11.22
C ASN A 104 -0.43 28.13 11.03
N ALA A 105 0.25 27.00 11.22
CA ALA A 105 -0.34 25.69 10.99
C ALA A 105 -0.43 24.89 12.29
N PRO A 106 -1.61 24.82 12.92
CA PRO A 106 -1.81 23.99 14.09
C PRO A 106 -1.55 22.52 13.72
N THR A 107 -1.03 21.77 14.71
CA THR A 107 -0.87 20.31 14.55
C THR A 107 -2.24 19.67 14.32
N GLN A 108 -2.33 18.90 13.26
CA GLN A 108 -3.47 18.02 13.01
C GLN A 108 -3.13 16.65 13.60
N SER A 109 -4.05 16.09 14.34
CA SER A 109 -3.88 14.77 14.94
C SER A 109 -5.08 13.89 14.62
N PRO A 110 -5.32 13.56 13.34
CA PRO A 110 -6.40 12.66 12.99
C PRO A 110 -6.20 11.30 13.68
N ASP A 111 -7.30 10.61 13.95
CA ASP A 111 -7.29 9.30 14.62
C ASP A 111 -6.83 8.18 13.67
N VAL A 112 -5.59 8.32 13.17
CA VAL A 112 -4.92 7.35 12.29
C VAL A 112 -3.45 7.17 12.71
N ALA A 113 -2.97 5.94 12.69
CA ALA A 113 -1.68 5.56 13.26
C ALA A 113 -0.49 6.33 12.65
N ASN A 114 -0.45 6.43 11.34
CA ASN A 114 0.67 7.05 10.63
C ASN A 114 0.86 8.54 11.01
N TRP A 115 -0.20 9.30 11.19
CA TRP A 115 -0.12 10.70 11.62
C TRP A 115 0.35 10.81 13.08
N GLN A 116 -0.14 9.92 13.94
CA GLN A 116 0.27 9.91 15.35
C GLN A 116 1.75 9.55 15.50
N VAL A 117 2.22 8.54 14.75
CA VAL A 117 3.65 8.16 14.73
C VAL A 117 4.50 9.29 14.14
N LEU A 118 4.08 9.88 13.00
CA LEU A 118 4.79 10.99 12.36
C LEU A 118 4.91 12.20 13.28
N GLY A 119 3.81 12.61 13.93
CA GLY A 119 3.82 13.73 14.88
C GLY A 119 4.70 13.46 16.11
N MET A 120 4.74 12.21 16.59
CA MET A 120 5.65 11.82 17.68
C MET A 120 7.12 11.89 17.24
N ILE A 121 7.45 11.38 16.04
CA ILE A 121 8.82 11.43 15.51
C ILE A 121 9.26 12.87 15.28
N ASN A 122 8.41 13.74 14.70
CA ASN A 122 8.73 15.15 14.52
C ASN A 122 9.02 15.87 15.85
N ARG A 123 8.22 15.60 16.89
CA ARG A 123 8.53 16.12 18.23
C ARG A 123 9.86 15.59 18.75
N HIS A 124 10.15 14.31 18.54
CA HIS A 124 11.43 13.73 18.96
C HIS A 124 12.60 14.43 18.26
N LEU A 125 12.52 14.64 16.94
CA LEU A 125 13.52 15.38 16.16
C LEU A 125 13.68 16.84 16.62
N SER A 126 12.63 17.44 17.18
CA SER A 126 12.67 18.81 17.73
C SER A 126 13.27 18.90 19.12
N LEU A 127 13.46 17.79 19.82
CA LEU A 127 14.05 17.76 21.16
C LEU A 127 15.56 17.97 21.06
N LYS A 128 16.04 19.17 21.38
CA LYS A 128 17.48 19.44 21.52
C LYS A 128 18.06 18.60 22.68
N LYS A 129 19.36 18.28 22.62
CA LYS A 129 20.10 17.76 23.79
C LYS A 129 19.84 18.71 24.96
N GLY A 130 19.29 18.22 26.07
CA GLY A 130 18.89 19.02 27.22
C GLY A 130 17.43 19.45 27.31
N ALA A 131 16.56 18.96 26.41
CA ALA A 131 15.13 19.19 26.52
C ALA A 131 14.58 18.80 27.92
N GLY A 132 13.77 19.67 28.50
CA GLY A 132 13.22 19.49 29.85
C GLY A 132 12.43 18.18 30.02
N LYS A 133 12.44 17.64 31.24
CA LYS A 133 11.79 16.38 31.61
C LYS A 133 10.33 16.30 31.15
N ASN A 134 9.58 17.40 31.19
CA ASN A 134 8.17 17.47 30.79
C ASN A 134 7.97 17.15 29.29
N ARG A 135 8.85 17.61 28.40
CA ARG A 135 8.75 17.31 26.95
C ARG A 135 9.01 15.83 26.66
N LYS A 136 9.97 15.23 27.37
CA LYS A 136 10.25 13.79 27.26
C LYS A 136 9.06 12.96 27.75
N LEU A 137 8.47 13.38 28.89
CA LEU A 137 7.26 12.72 29.44
C LEU A 137 6.08 12.79 28.48
N ILE A 138 5.79 13.95 27.87
CA ILE A 138 4.72 14.11 26.88
C ILE A 138 4.93 13.17 25.70
N ASN A 139 6.18 13.09 25.19
CA ASN A 139 6.47 12.19 24.06
C ASN A 139 6.30 10.70 24.45
N TRP A 140 6.71 10.34 25.66
CA TRP A 140 6.51 8.99 26.20
C TRP A 140 5.03 8.64 26.38
N LEU A 141 4.22 9.55 26.93
CA LEU A 141 2.77 9.36 27.06
C LEU A 141 2.11 9.19 25.69
N HIS A 142 2.50 9.99 24.71
CA HIS A 142 1.98 9.85 23.35
C HIS A 142 2.38 8.50 22.73
N TRP A 143 3.61 8.03 22.95
CA TRP A 143 4.03 6.71 22.53
C TRP A 143 3.21 5.59 23.19
N ALA A 144 2.94 5.71 24.48
CA ALA A 144 2.07 4.76 25.21
C ALA A 144 0.66 4.73 24.59
N PHE A 145 0.10 5.90 24.28
CA PHE A 145 -1.19 6.01 23.58
C PHE A 145 -1.16 5.30 22.21
N ILE A 146 -0.15 5.57 21.37
CA ILE A 146 0.01 4.92 20.05
C ILE A 146 0.06 3.40 20.21
N ARG A 147 0.83 2.90 21.15
CA ARG A 147 0.94 1.46 21.40
C ARG A 147 -0.38 0.83 21.84
N LEU A 148 -1.10 1.47 22.74
CA LEU A 148 -2.37 0.94 23.23
C LEU A 148 -3.47 0.98 22.18
N ARG A 149 -3.48 1.99 21.32
CA ARG A 149 -4.57 2.21 20.38
C ARG A 149 -4.35 1.52 19.04
N TYR A 150 -3.15 1.56 18.48
CA TYR A 150 -2.89 1.13 17.09
C TYR A 150 -1.98 -0.08 16.96
N TRP A 151 -1.14 -0.38 17.97
CA TRP A 151 -0.23 -1.51 17.85
C TRP A 151 -0.87 -2.81 18.31
N ARG A 152 -0.85 -3.80 17.43
CA ARG A 152 -1.23 -5.21 17.74
C ARG A 152 -0.16 -6.12 17.15
N THR A 153 0.74 -6.58 17.99
CA THR A 153 1.91 -7.35 17.54
C THR A 153 1.55 -8.43 16.52
N PRO A 154 2.12 -8.43 15.33
CA PRO A 154 3.21 -7.58 14.82
C PRO A 154 2.74 -6.45 13.89
N LEU A 155 1.50 -5.98 13.96
CA LEU A 155 0.94 -5.01 13.03
C LEU A 155 0.55 -3.67 13.67
N PHE A 156 0.63 -2.61 12.87
CA PHE A 156 -0.08 -1.36 13.12
C PHE A 156 -1.43 -1.38 12.42
N TRP A 157 -2.49 -1.09 13.13
CA TRP A 157 -3.75 -0.72 12.52
C TRP A 157 -3.66 0.70 11.96
N ASP A 158 -4.23 0.95 10.79
CA ASP A 158 -4.43 2.33 10.27
C ASP A 158 -5.35 3.11 11.21
N ARG A 159 -6.47 2.47 11.55
CA ARG A 159 -7.41 2.87 12.62
C ARG A 159 -7.71 1.66 13.49
N PRO A 160 -8.26 1.83 14.68
CA PRO A 160 -8.68 0.69 15.48
C PRO A 160 -9.53 -0.29 14.67
N THR A 161 -9.11 -1.55 14.65
CA THR A 161 -9.70 -2.66 13.89
C THR A 161 -9.56 -2.63 12.36
N CYS A 162 -8.88 -1.63 11.79
CA CYS A 162 -8.66 -1.53 10.34
C CYS A 162 -7.18 -1.65 10.00
N PHE A 163 -6.83 -2.51 9.07
CA PHE A 163 -5.45 -2.68 8.60
C PHE A 163 -5.23 -2.06 7.22
N SER A 164 -4.10 -1.41 7.07
CA SER A 164 -3.55 -0.97 5.79
C SER A 164 -2.07 -1.30 5.76
N SER A 165 -1.64 -2.07 4.78
CA SER A 165 -0.22 -2.41 4.60
C SER A 165 0.62 -1.17 4.27
N GLN A 166 0.07 -0.18 3.54
CA GLN A 166 0.74 1.09 3.29
C GLN A 166 1.12 1.83 4.56
N TYR A 167 0.15 2.04 5.45
CA TYR A 167 0.40 2.81 6.66
C TYR A 167 1.13 2.02 7.74
N HIS A 168 0.99 0.70 7.72
CA HIS A 168 1.85 -0.19 8.49
C HIS A 168 3.33 -0.05 8.08
N ALA A 169 3.62 -0.06 6.77
CA ALA A 169 4.96 0.14 6.24
C ALA A 169 5.53 1.52 6.60
N PHE A 170 4.70 2.56 6.50
CA PHE A 170 5.13 3.92 6.86
C PHE A 170 5.45 4.05 8.36
N CYS A 171 4.62 3.52 9.25
CA CYS A 171 4.91 3.48 10.68
C CYS A 171 6.21 2.74 10.97
N ALA A 172 6.44 1.58 10.34
CA ALA A 172 7.68 0.82 10.49
C ALA A 172 8.90 1.61 10.02
N ALA A 173 8.82 2.23 8.83
CA ALA A 173 9.90 3.05 8.28
C ALA A 173 10.27 4.23 9.19
N LEU A 174 9.29 4.97 9.71
CA LEU A 174 9.51 6.07 10.64
C LEU A 174 10.18 5.63 11.96
N LEU A 175 9.76 4.48 12.51
CA LEU A 175 10.28 3.98 13.78
C LEU A 175 11.66 3.32 13.63
N THR A 176 12.03 2.90 12.43
CA THR A 176 13.34 2.29 12.14
C THR A 176 14.49 3.22 12.47
N ASP A 177 14.35 4.52 12.20
CA ASP A 177 15.37 5.52 12.47
C ASP A 177 15.26 6.17 13.85
N SER A 178 14.29 5.75 14.65
CA SER A 178 14.17 6.32 15.98
C SER A 178 15.37 5.99 16.85
N PRO A 179 15.94 6.95 17.60
CA PRO A 179 16.99 6.67 18.55
C PRO A 179 16.53 5.81 19.74
N GLU A 180 15.21 5.75 19.99
CA GLU A 180 14.63 5.00 21.10
C GLU A 180 14.61 3.49 20.80
N ALA A 181 15.26 2.67 21.66
CA ALA A 181 15.31 1.22 21.49
C ALA A 181 13.90 0.58 21.43
N ALA A 182 12.98 1.08 22.24
CA ALA A 182 11.60 0.58 22.28
C ALA A 182 10.87 0.76 20.93
N HIS A 183 11.16 1.84 20.19
CA HIS A 183 10.61 2.08 18.84
C HIS A 183 11.21 1.10 17.83
N ARG A 184 12.53 0.91 17.86
CA ARG A 184 13.21 -0.01 16.94
C ARG A 184 12.78 -1.47 17.12
N ILE A 185 12.52 -1.91 18.35
CA ILE A 185 11.98 -3.26 18.61
C ILE A 185 10.61 -3.45 17.94
N ILE A 186 9.79 -2.42 17.92
CA ILE A 186 8.48 -2.47 17.25
C ILE A 186 8.65 -2.41 15.74
N ALA A 187 9.54 -1.56 15.23
CA ALA A 187 9.89 -1.51 13.81
C ALA A 187 10.38 -2.87 13.28
N ASP A 188 11.22 -3.55 14.03
CA ASP A 188 11.72 -4.91 13.73
C ASP A 188 10.56 -5.90 13.51
N LYS A 189 9.63 -5.95 14.48
CA LYS A 189 8.46 -6.84 14.39
C LYS A 189 7.54 -6.47 13.23
N ALA A 190 7.31 -5.18 13.02
CA ALA A 190 6.50 -4.67 11.92
C ALA A 190 7.13 -5.01 10.56
N THR A 191 8.44 -4.80 10.42
CA THR A 191 9.20 -5.12 9.20
C THR A 191 9.21 -6.62 8.90
N THR A 192 9.25 -7.47 9.95
CA THR A 192 9.15 -8.91 9.77
C THR A 192 7.79 -9.34 9.19
N LEU A 193 6.69 -8.65 9.54
CA LEU A 193 5.40 -8.87 8.89
C LEU A 193 5.43 -8.43 7.42
N MET A 194 6.02 -7.26 7.14
CA MET A 194 6.15 -6.77 5.76
C MET A 194 6.96 -7.72 4.87
N ALA A 195 8.05 -8.28 5.39
CA ALA A 195 8.83 -9.28 4.66
C ALA A 195 7.98 -10.49 4.26
N LYS A 196 7.05 -10.92 5.12
CA LYS A 196 6.11 -11.99 4.79
C LYS A 196 5.03 -11.57 3.80
N LEU A 197 4.52 -10.32 3.90
CA LEU A 197 3.57 -9.79 2.94
C LEU A 197 4.23 -9.62 1.57
N SER A 198 5.45 -9.11 1.52
CA SER A 198 6.19 -8.96 0.27
C SER A 198 6.46 -10.29 -0.42
N GLY A 199 6.80 -11.34 0.35
CA GLY A 199 7.32 -12.58 -0.23
C GLY A 199 8.50 -12.29 -1.16
N ASP A 200 8.74 -13.21 -2.08
CA ASP A 200 9.78 -13.04 -3.12
C ASP A 200 9.25 -12.27 -4.35
N HIS A 201 8.00 -11.84 -4.31
CA HIS A 201 7.31 -11.16 -5.42
C HIS A 201 7.39 -9.63 -5.34
N GLY A 202 7.80 -9.08 -4.19
CA GLY A 202 7.91 -7.64 -3.99
C GLY A 202 6.57 -6.89 -3.89
N TYR A 203 5.47 -7.56 -3.53
CA TYR A 203 4.17 -6.93 -3.30
C TYR A 203 3.90 -6.74 -1.80
N ALA A 204 4.57 -5.80 -1.17
CA ALA A 204 4.41 -5.54 0.27
C ALA A 204 3.10 -4.83 0.63
N ASN A 205 2.50 -4.13 -0.33
CA ASN A 205 1.37 -3.23 -0.12
C ASN A 205 0.13 -3.64 -0.93
N LEU A 206 -0.53 -4.74 -0.56
CA LEU A 206 -1.74 -5.22 -1.24
C LEU A 206 -3.00 -5.15 -0.39
N LEU A 207 -2.91 -4.82 0.91
CA LEU A 207 -4.05 -4.88 1.82
C LEU A 207 -4.43 -3.51 2.37
N GLY A 208 -5.70 -3.21 2.27
CA GLY A 208 -6.30 -2.03 2.87
C GLY A 208 -6.10 -0.75 2.06
N ARG A 209 -6.38 0.37 2.71
CA ARG A 209 -6.33 1.69 2.10
C ARG A 209 -4.93 2.01 1.57
N GLY A 210 -4.85 2.45 0.32
CA GLY A 210 -3.60 2.76 -0.36
C GLY A 210 -2.89 1.52 -0.92
N ALA A 211 -3.59 0.39 -1.09
CA ALA A 211 -3.03 -0.81 -1.70
C ALA A 211 -2.45 -0.51 -3.09
N GLY A 212 -1.25 -1.03 -3.34
CA GLY A 212 -0.51 -0.86 -4.58
C GLY A 212 0.17 0.50 -4.76
N GLN A 213 -0.02 1.47 -3.88
CA GLN A 213 0.60 2.79 -4.04
C GLN A 213 2.11 2.75 -3.78
N SER A 214 2.86 3.49 -4.60
CA SER A 214 4.32 3.62 -4.49
C SER A 214 4.78 4.15 -3.13
N PHE A 215 3.98 4.98 -2.47
CA PHE A 215 4.21 5.47 -1.11
C PHE A 215 4.46 4.31 -0.12
N GLY A 216 3.58 3.32 -0.09
CA GLY A 216 3.73 2.16 0.80
C GLY A 216 4.91 1.28 0.43
N GLU A 217 5.15 1.10 -0.87
CA GLU A 217 6.24 0.24 -1.35
C GLU A 217 7.63 0.82 -1.04
N VAL A 218 7.85 2.13 -1.18
CA VAL A 218 9.14 2.74 -0.80
C VAL A 218 9.38 2.72 0.70
N CYS A 219 8.33 2.87 1.51
CA CYS A 219 8.44 2.71 2.96
C CYS A 219 8.81 1.27 3.35
N ALA A 220 8.17 0.28 2.70
CA ALA A 220 8.47 -1.13 2.89
C ALA A 220 9.93 -1.43 2.48
N LEU A 221 10.32 -0.98 1.28
CA LEU A 221 11.68 -1.12 0.77
C LEU A 221 12.72 -0.59 1.76
N TYR A 222 12.52 0.62 2.30
CA TYR A 222 13.43 1.21 3.29
C TYR A 222 13.54 0.36 4.55
N ALA A 223 12.41 0.01 5.17
CA ALA A 223 12.41 -0.78 6.39
C ALA A 223 13.03 -2.17 6.18
N LEU A 224 12.70 -2.85 5.08
CA LEU A 224 13.26 -4.15 4.72
C LEU A 224 14.77 -4.09 4.54
N THR A 225 15.28 -3.06 3.83
CA THR A 225 16.73 -2.85 3.63
C THR A 225 17.45 -2.67 4.96
N LYS A 226 16.93 -1.80 5.83
CA LYS A 226 17.51 -1.53 7.16
C LYS A 226 17.52 -2.73 8.10
N HIS A 227 16.55 -3.63 7.95
CA HIS A 227 16.41 -4.82 8.79
C HIS A 227 16.97 -6.09 8.14
N GLY A 228 17.65 -5.99 6.98
CA GLY A 228 18.40 -7.10 6.37
C GLY A 228 17.55 -8.09 5.55
N PHE A 229 16.31 -7.74 5.19
CA PHE A 229 15.46 -8.52 4.29
C PHE A 229 15.77 -8.21 2.81
N HIS A 230 17.01 -8.50 2.38
CA HIS A 230 17.53 -8.04 1.10
C HIS A 230 16.80 -8.61 -0.11
N THR A 231 16.37 -9.89 -0.07
CA THR A 231 15.61 -10.53 -1.16
C THR A 231 14.31 -9.80 -1.42
N GLN A 232 13.53 -9.54 -0.36
CA GLN A 232 12.25 -8.85 -0.48
C GLN A 232 12.43 -7.38 -0.88
N ALA A 233 13.45 -6.73 -0.33
CA ALA A 233 13.81 -5.36 -0.70
C ALA A 233 14.21 -5.27 -2.19
N ASP A 234 15.02 -6.20 -2.68
CA ASP A 234 15.44 -6.24 -4.09
C ASP A 234 14.25 -6.47 -5.04
N ALA A 235 13.31 -7.32 -4.66
CA ALA A 235 12.10 -7.56 -5.43
C ALA A 235 11.21 -6.30 -5.55
N ILE A 236 11.06 -5.53 -4.46
CA ILE A 236 10.34 -4.25 -4.50
C ILE A 236 11.08 -3.24 -5.38
N LEU A 237 12.40 -3.11 -5.21
CA LEU A 237 13.20 -2.19 -6.01
C LEU A 237 13.12 -2.52 -7.50
N PHE A 238 13.19 -3.80 -7.85
CA PHE A 238 13.04 -4.26 -9.23
C PHE A 238 11.68 -3.85 -9.83
N ARG A 239 10.59 -3.94 -9.07
CA ARG A 239 9.27 -3.48 -9.52
C ARG A 239 9.22 -1.97 -9.73
N LEU A 240 9.83 -1.18 -8.83
CA LEU A 240 9.95 0.28 -9.00
C LEU A 240 10.73 0.63 -10.26
N GLU A 241 11.86 -0.04 -10.52
CA GLU A 241 12.65 0.14 -11.75
C GLU A 241 11.87 -0.23 -13.00
N THR A 242 11.17 -1.37 -12.98
CA THR A 242 10.33 -1.82 -14.10
C THR A 242 9.24 -0.80 -14.40
N ALA A 243 8.55 -0.32 -13.37
CA ALA A 243 7.52 0.70 -13.53
C ALA A 243 8.11 2.02 -14.08
N ALA A 244 9.27 2.43 -13.60
CA ALA A 244 9.96 3.61 -14.10
C ALA A 244 10.40 3.47 -15.56
N LEU A 245 10.84 2.29 -15.99
CA LEU A 245 11.18 2.01 -17.39
C LEU A 245 9.95 2.04 -18.29
N MET A 246 8.80 1.54 -17.82
CA MET A 246 7.56 1.50 -18.60
C MET A 246 6.91 2.88 -18.75
N THR A 247 6.95 3.69 -17.70
CA THR A 247 6.16 4.94 -17.62
C THR A 247 7.02 6.20 -17.70
N GLY A 248 8.34 6.06 -17.64
CA GLY A 248 9.28 7.19 -17.54
C GLY A 248 9.33 7.86 -16.18
N THR A 249 8.54 7.39 -15.20
CA THR A 249 8.45 7.95 -13.84
C THR A 249 8.15 6.84 -12.83
N ILE A 250 8.11 7.18 -11.54
CA ILE A 250 7.48 6.28 -10.55
C ILE A 250 5.98 6.61 -10.51
N PRO A 251 5.13 5.69 -10.99
CA PRO A 251 3.69 5.94 -11.01
C PRO A 251 3.11 5.93 -9.59
N LEU A 252 1.93 6.53 -9.46
CA LEU A 252 1.20 6.56 -8.19
C LEU A 252 0.90 5.15 -7.68
N ASN A 253 0.58 4.22 -8.58
CA ASN A 253 0.29 2.83 -8.29
C ASN A 253 1.20 1.89 -9.07
N LEU A 254 1.69 0.83 -8.42
CA LEU A 254 2.65 -0.13 -8.96
C LEU A 254 2.05 -1.48 -9.35
N ILE A 255 0.74 -1.69 -9.16
CA ILE A 255 0.11 -2.96 -9.49
C ILE A 255 -0.11 -3.07 -11.00
N SER A 256 -0.61 -2.01 -11.63
CA SER A 256 -0.79 -1.92 -13.09
C SER A 256 -0.26 -0.58 -13.60
N PRO A 257 1.05 -0.38 -13.60
CA PRO A 257 1.62 0.92 -13.92
C PRO A 257 1.39 1.37 -15.38
N ALA A 258 1.17 0.43 -16.29
CA ALA A 258 0.91 0.72 -17.70
C ALA A 258 -0.52 1.20 -17.96
N ASP A 259 -1.49 0.78 -17.13
CA ASP A 259 -2.92 1.04 -17.34
C ASP A 259 -3.42 2.29 -16.63
N LEU A 260 -2.63 2.79 -15.67
CA LEU A 260 -3.00 3.94 -14.88
C LEU A 260 -2.21 5.16 -15.31
N PRO A 261 -2.85 6.33 -15.42
CA PRO A 261 -2.12 7.56 -15.67
C PRO A 261 -1.10 7.76 -14.54
N SER A 262 0.13 8.11 -14.89
CA SER A 262 1.17 8.48 -13.92
C SER A 262 0.74 9.68 -13.08
N ASP A 263 -0.11 10.52 -13.63
CA ASP A 263 -0.73 11.68 -13.02
C ASP A 263 -2.25 11.62 -13.25
N PRO A 264 -3.05 11.35 -12.21
CA PRO A 264 -4.52 11.28 -12.35
C PRO A 264 -5.19 12.64 -12.60
N GLY A 265 -4.42 13.73 -12.66
CA GLY A 265 -4.96 15.08 -12.82
C GLY A 265 -5.61 15.64 -11.54
N PRO A 266 -6.30 16.79 -11.65
CA PRO A 266 -6.96 17.40 -10.51
C PRO A 266 -8.10 16.52 -10.00
N ALA A 267 -8.41 16.65 -8.70
CA ALA A 267 -9.52 15.94 -8.08
C ALA A 267 -10.81 16.15 -8.88
N ASN A 268 -11.42 15.03 -9.28
CA ASN A 268 -12.67 15.00 -10.02
C ASN A 268 -13.67 14.13 -9.24
N PRO A 269 -14.89 14.61 -8.95
CA PRO A 269 -15.91 13.82 -8.26
C PRO A 269 -16.29 12.52 -8.98
N LYS A 270 -16.07 12.45 -10.29
CA LYS A 270 -16.30 11.25 -11.11
C LYS A 270 -15.12 10.28 -11.10
N THR A 271 -13.97 10.69 -10.58
CA THR A 271 -12.80 9.82 -10.45
C THR A 271 -12.96 8.95 -9.20
N PRO A 272 -12.63 7.66 -9.24
CA PRO A 272 -12.66 6.79 -8.06
C PRO A 272 -11.97 7.45 -6.87
N GLY A 273 -12.58 7.32 -5.67
CA GLY A 273 -12.29 8.14 -4.50
C GLY A 273 -10.82 8.30 -4.11
N TRP A 274 -10.01 7.24 -4.24
CA TRP A 274 -8.59 7.31 -3.91
C TRP A 274 -7.77 8.14 -4.90
N TYR A 275 -8.15 8.22 -6.20
CA TYR A 275 -7.50 9.10 -7.18
C TYR A 275 -7.77 10.58 -6.88
N SER A 276 -8.97 10.92 -6.47
CA SER A 276 -9.30 12.32 -6.15
C SER A 276 -8.56 12.85 -4.91
N TYR A 277 -8.09 11.94 -4.06
CA TYR A 277 -7.38 12.28 -2.82
C TYR A 277 -5.86 12.35 -3.01
N ASN A 278 -5.29 11.45 -3.81
CA ASN A 278 -3.84 11.33 -3.95
C ASN A 278 -3.31 12.33 -4.99
N ARG A 279 -2.14 12.89 -4.69
CA ARG A 279 -1.42 13.81 -5.56
C ARG A 279 -0.11 13.18 -6.00
N HIS A 280 0.09 13.06 -7.31
CA HIS A 280 1.27 12.39 -7.84
C HIS A 280 2.57 13.07 -7.40
N ASP A 281 2.64 14.42 -7.42
CA ASP A 281 3.84 15.15 -7.02
C ASP A 281 4.19 14.93 -5.54
N ASP A 282 3.20 14.84 -4.65
CA ASP A 282 3.40 14.52 -3.24
C ASP A 282 4.06 13.15 -3.07
N TYR A 283 3.53 12.13 -3.76
CA TYR A 283 4.03 10.76 -3.68
C TYR A 283 5.39 10.62 -4.35
N LEU A 284 5.61 11.34 -5.48
CA LEU A 284 6.87 11.33 -6.20
C LEU A 284 7.99 11.95 -5.36
N ALA A 285 7.76 13.13 -4.79
CA ALA A 285 8.73 13.78 -3.92
C ALA A 285 9.06 12.94 -2.68
N PHE A 286 8.04 12.36 -2.06
CA PHE A 286 8.20 11.44 -0.94
C PHE A 286 9.01 10.20 -1.33
N ALA A 287 8.69 9.57 -2.47
CA ALA A 287 9.41 8.40 -2.96
C ALA A 287 10.89 8.70 -3.24
N GLY A 288 11.18 9.84 -3.90
CA GLY A 288 12.54 10.27 -4.18
C GLY A 288 13.38 10.43 -2.91
N TYR A 289 12.83 11.08 -1.89
CA TYR A 289 13.47 11.23 -0.60
C TYR A 289 13.79 9.87 0.06
N TRP A 290 12.83 8.95 0.11
CA TRP A 290 13.04 7.63 0.72
C TRP A 290 14.02 6.77 -0.08
N LEU A 291 14.01 6.83 -1.41
CA LEU A 291 14.99 6.14 -2.26
C LEU A 291 16.40 6.64 -2.01
N LEU A 292 16.61 7.96 -1.86
CA LEU A 292 17.90 8.52 -1.50
C LEU A 292 18.36 8.04 -0.12
N LYS A 293 17.44 7.94 0.81
CA LYS A 293 17.71 7.41 2.15
C LYS A 293 18.10 5.93 2.14
N ILE A 294 17.51 5.13 1.25
CA ILE A 294 17.90 3.74 1.00
C ILE A 294 19.31 3.69 0.43
N ALA A 295 19.63 4.54 -0.54
CA ALA A 295 20.96 4.62 -1.14
C ALA A 295 22.06 4.91 -0.11
N ALA A 296 21.77 5.73 0.90
CA ALA A 296 22.66 6.04 2.00
C ALA A 296 22.73 4.96 3.10
N THR A 297 21.96 3.86 2.96
CA THR A 297 21.90 2.82 3.98
C THR A 297 22.99 1.77 3.75
N PRO A 298 23.89 1.53 4.74
CA PRO A 298 24.83 0.42 4.65
C PRO A 298 24.09 -0.91 4.56
N THR A 299 24.45 -1.74 3.59
CA THR A 299 23.93 -3.11 3.40
C THR A 299 24.77 -4.11 4.17
N GLU A 300 24.75 -4.03 5.50
CA GLU A 300 25.36 -5.10 6.30
C GLU A 300 24.41 -6.31 6.36
N PRO A 301 24.91 -7.51 6.09
CA PRO A 301 24.10 -8.71 6.26
C PRO A 301 23.72 -8.89 7.73
N ARG A 302 22.44 -8.81 8.02
CA ARG A 302 21.91 -9.18 9.32
C ARG A 302 21.22 -10.54 9.20
N PRO A 303 21.33 -11.41 10.21
CA PRO A 303 20.53 -12.63 10.21
C PRO A 303 19.06 -12.25 10.18
N PRO A 304 18.23 -12.88 9.32
CA PRO A 304 16.82 -12.58 9.23
C PRO A 304 16.16 -12.77 10.60
N PRO A 305 15.34 -11.82 11.06
CA PRO A 305 14.65 -11.95 12.34
C PRO A 305 13.70 -13.14 12.33
N LYS A 306 13.44 -13.68 13.52
CA LYS A 306 12.51 -14.82 13.66
C LYS A 306 11.15 -14.49 13.05
N PRO A 307 10.53 -15.44 12.31
CA PRO A 307 9.23 -15.21 11.72
C PRO A 307 8.19 -14.79 12.77
N PRO A 308 7.34 -13.79 12.49
CA PRO A 308 6.33 -13.34 13.44
C PRO A 308 5.27 -14.42 13.66
N ASN A 309 4.70 -14.45 14.87
CA ASN A 309 3.52 -15.27 15.13
C ASN A 309 2.29 -14.65 14.46
N LEU A 310 1.95 -15.10 13.26
CA LEU A 310 0.80 -14.61 12.49
C LEU A 310 -0.55 -14.99 13.09
N LYS A 311 -0.61 -15.93 14.06
CA LYS A 311 -1.87 -16.27 14.74
C LYS A 311 -2.41 -15.09 15.56
N ALA A 312 -1.52 -14.25 16.08
CA ALA A 312 -1.90 -13.03 16.80
C ALA A 312 -2.20 -11.86 15.86
N ALA A 313 -1.73 -11.90 14.60
CA ALA A 313 -2.05 -10.92 13.59
C ALA A 313 -3.39 -11.28 12.94
N SER A 314 -4.28 -10.31 12.82
CA SER A 314 -5.52 -10.45 12.06
C SER A 314 -5.25 -10.50 10.54
N ILE A 315 -4.19 -11.20 10.12
CA ILE A 315 -3.76 -11.35 8.74
C ILE A 315 -3.49 -12.84 8.49
N ALA A 316 -3.96 -13.33 7.35
CA ALA A 316 -3.65 -14.63 6.82
C ALA A 316 -2.77 -14.47 5.58
N ILE A 317 -1.70 -15.26 5.51
CA ILE A 317 -0.83 -15.38 4.35
C ILE A 317 -0.74 -16.88 4.05
N PHE A 318 -0.96 -17.23 2.79
CA PHE A 318 -0.83 -18.58 2.27
C PHE A 318 0.15 -18.53 1.11
N SER A 319 1.18 -19.35 1.17
CA SER A 319 2.20 -19.41 0.13
C SER A 319 2.38 -20.85 -0.32
N THR A 320 2.35 -21.06 -1.62
CA THR A 320 2.62 -22.30 -2.32
C THR A 320 3.69 -22.04 -3.38
N LEU A 321 4.06 -23.05 -4.16
CA LEU A 321 4.95 -22.86 -5.31
C LEU A 321 4.26 -22.06 -6.44
N ALA A 322 2.92 -22.13 -6.54
CA ALA A 322 2.17 -21.49 -7.62
C ALA A 322 1.71 -20.07 -7.29
N TYR A 323 1.48 -19.75 -6.00
CA TYR A 323 0.91 -18.45 -5.62
C TYR A 323 1.20 -18.07 -4.18
N GLN A 324 1.07 -16.77 -3.90
CA GLN A 324 0.90 -16.23 -2.56
C GLN A 324 -0.45 -15.52 -2.47
N ALA A 325 -1.25 -15.87 -1.46
CA ALA A 325 -2.49 -15.18 -1.13
C ALA A 325 -2.35 -14.44 0.19
N GLN A 326 -2.91 -13.22 0.25
CA GLN A 326 -2.92 -12.39 1.44
C GLN A 326 -4.35 -12.03 1.80
N MET A 327 -4.65 -11.90 3.10
CA MET A 327 -5.99 -11.60 3.56
C MET A 327 -5.99 -10.89 4.91
N SER A 328 -6.74 -9.80 5.04
CA SER A 328 -7.04 -9.22 6.33
C SER A 328 -8.25 -9.92 6.95
N LEU A 329 -8.12 -10.34 8.21
CA LEU A 329 -9.19 -10.97 8.99
C LEU A 329 -9.89 -9.97 9.92
N CYS A 330 -9.45 -8.73 9.95
CA CYS A 330 -10.10 -7.62 10.66
C CYS A 330 -10.82 -6.71 9.67
N GLY A 331 -11.67 -5.83 10.20
CA GLY A 331 -12.35 -4.83 9.40
C GLY A 331 -11.35 -4.00 8.58
N THR A 332 -11.79 -3.56 7.45
CA THR A 332 -10.99 -2.84 6.49
C THR A 332 -11.80 -1.69 5.94
N HIS A 333 -11.14 -0.59 5.61
CA HIS A 333 -11.79 0.53 4.95
C HIS A 333 -11.93 0.31 3.46
N SER A 334 -12.90 0.94 2.96
CA SER A 334 -13.72 0.62 1.87
C SER A 334 -13.18 0.54 0.48
N PHE A 335 -12.26 1.11 -0.05
CA PHE A 335 -12.15 1.01 -1.51
C PHE A 335 -10.84 0.48 -2.03
N ASP A 336 -9.93 0.18 -1.16
CA ASP A 336 -8.67 -0.45 -1.53
C ASP A 336 -8.60 -1.90 -1.05
N LEU A 337 -9.73 -2.58 -1.07
CA LEU A 337 -9.83 -3.90 -0.48
C LEU A 337 -10.19 -4.96 -1.47
N THR A 338 -9.34 -5.93 -1.50
CA THR A 338 -9.75 -7.23 -1.97
C THR A 338 -9.77 -8.21 -0.80
N PRO A 339 -10.73 -9.10 -0.71
CA PRO A 339 -10.77 -10.11 0.34
C PRO A 339 -9.55 -11.01 0.28
N CYS A 340 -8.95 -11.20 -0.89
CA CYS A 340 -7.84 -12.10 -1.08
C CYS A 340 -7.07 -11.76 -2.37
N PRO A 341 -6.13 -10.81 -2.34
CA PRO A 341 -5.19 -10.65 -3.46
C PRO A 341 -4.35 -11.90 -3.61
N VAL A 342 -4.27 -12.42 -4.83
CA VAL A 342 -3.49 -13.61 -5.18
C VAL A 342 -2.39 -13.21 -6.16
N VAL A 343 -1.15 -13.30 -5.72
CA VAL A 343 0.03 -13.09 -6.56
C VAL A 343 0.49 -14.44 -7.09
N LEU A 344 0.51 -14.58 -8.40
CA LEU A 344 0.95 -15.82 -9.06
C LEU A 344 2.47 -15.88 -9.15
N SER A 345 3.03 -17.05 -8.87
CA SER A 345 4.44 -17.36 -9.10
C SER A 345 4.60 -17.76 -10.56
N GLY A 346 5.15 -16.88 -11.39
CA GLY A 346 5.45 -17.21 -12.79
C GLY A 346 6.75 -18.00 -12.95
N SER A 347 6.85 -18.78 -14.01
CA SER A 347 8.10 -19.36 -14.48
C SER A 347 8.92 -18.27 -15.19
N GLY A 348 9.47 -17.32 -14.46
CA GLY A 348 10.20 -16.19 -15.02
C GLY A 348 10.16 -14.96 -14.12
N THR A 349 10.51 -13.82 -14.68
CA THR A 349 10.61 -12.54 -13.96
C THR A 349 9.26 -11.81 -13.78
N THR A 350 8.18 -12.29 -14.36
CA THR A 350 6.87 -11.64 -14.31
C THR A 350 5.95 -12.35 -13.32
N THR A 351 5.60 -11.63 -12.26
CA THR A 351 4.53 -12.01 -11.34
C THR A 351 3.23 -11.32 -11.75
N THR A 352 2.13 -12.04 -11.73
CA THR A 352 0.81 -11.51 -12.10
C THR A 352 -0.09 -11.47 -10.88
N LEU A 353 -0.77 -10.36 -10.66
CA LEU A 353 -1.83 -10.27 -9.68
C LEU A 353 -3.13 -10.77 -10.31
N LEU A 354 -3.63 -11.92 -9.83
CA LEU A 354 -4.84 -12.52 -10.38
C LEU A 354 -6.09 -11.74 -9.99
N PHE A 355 -6.19 -11.33 -8.73
CA PHE A 355 -7.28 -10.51 -8.22
C PHE A 355 -6.74 -9.14 -7.85
N ALA A 356 -7.25 -8.12 -8.52
CA ALA A 356 -6.90 -6.75 -8.24
C ALA A 356 -7.51 -6.29 -6.91
N PRO A 357 -6.79 -5.48 -6.10
CA PRO A 357 -7.41 -4.72 -5.03
C PRO A 357 -8.55 -3.87 -5.59
N THR A 358 -9.68 -3.86 -4.91
CA THR A 358 -10.83 -3.06 -5.34
C THR A 358 -10.62 -1.60 -4.94
N GLY A 359 -10.81 -0.70 -5.92
CA GLY A 359 -11.17 0.65 -5.58
C GLY A 359 -12.63 0.66 -5.21
N GLY A 360 -13.21 0.96 -4.26
CA GLY A 360 -14.63 0.93 -3.88
C GLY A 360 -15.60 0.86 -5.06
N GLU A 361 -16.79 0.50 -4.80
CA GLU A 361 -17.80 0.55 -5.82
C GLU A 361 -18.13 2.00 -6.17
N GLU A 362 -18.65 2.24 -7.36
CA GLU A 362 -18.97 3.55 -7.90
C GLU A 362 -19.80 4.42 -6.93
N ASP A 363 -20.57 3.77 -6.04
CA ASP A 363 -21.45 4.41 -5.06
C ASP A 363 -20.82 4.62 -3.67
N ALA A 364 -19.55 4.27 -3.46
CA ALA A 364 -18.87 4.47 -2.19
C ALA A 364 -17.86 5.63 -2.28
N PRO A 365 -18.29 6.88 -2.24
CA PRO A 365 -17.45 8.04 -2.53
C PRO A 365 -16.47 8.38 -1.40
N SER A 366 -16.44 7.65 -0.31
CA SER A 366 -15.68 8.00 0.88
C SER A 366 -14.45 7.12 1.06
N LEU A 367 -13.27 7.74 1.10
CA LEU A 367 -12.02 7.16 1.63
C LEU A 367 -12.19 6.51 3.02
N TYR A 368 -13.23 6.82 3.73
CA TYR A 368 -13.43 6.50 5.14
C TYR A 368 -14.74 5.77 5.43
N GLY A 369 -15.52 5.47 4.41
CA GLY A 369 -16.75 4.69 4.56
C GLY A 369 -16.48 3.19 4.73
N PRO A 370 -17.44 2.42 5.24
CA PRO A 370 -17.34 0.96 5.30
C PRO A 370 -17.23 0.40 3.87
N ALA A 371 -16.32 -0.54 3.69
CA ALA A 371 -16.00 -1.13 2.42
C ALA A 371 -17.14 -1.94 1.85
N SER A 372 -17.47 -1.67 0.63
CA SER A 372 -18.02 -2.70 -0.24
C SER A 372 -16.87 -3.61 -0.69
N ILE A 373 -16.57 -4.58 0.12
CA ILE A 373 -15.63 -5.64 -0.21
C ILE A 373 -16.31 -6.51 -1.28
N PRO A 374 -15.58 -7.22 -2.17
CA PRO A 374 -16.16 -8.24 -3.04
C PRO A 374 -16.55 -9.47 -2.21
N LEU A 375 -17.26 -9.24 -1.14
CA LEU A 375 -18.08 -10.22 -0.44
C LEU A 375 -19.37 -10.44 -1.22
N PRO A 376 -20.13 -11.47 -0.90
CA PRO A 376 -21.44 -11.69 -1.50
C PRO A 376 -22.29 -10.42 -1.53
N ALA A 377 -23.00 -10.23 -2.62
CA ALA A 377 -23.95 -9.14 -2.80
C ALA A 377 -25.32 -9.67 -3.19
N THR A 378 -26.35 -8.85 -3.04
CA THR A 378 -27.65 -9.15 -3.68
C THR A 378 -27.55 -8.97 -5.20
N SER A 379 -28.38 -9.69 -5.94
CA SER A 379 -28.34 -9.67 -7.42
C SER A 379 -28.66 -8.30 -8.02
N ASP A 380 -29.39 -7.45 -7.28
CA ASP A 380 -29.69 -6.07 -7.67
C ASP A 380 -28.55 -5.07 -7.30
N GLY A 381 -27.45 -5.58 -6.71
CA GLY A 381 -26.30 -4.76 -6.32
C GLY A 381 -26.54 -3.80 -5.16
N LYS A 382 -27.73 -3.79 -4.55
CA LYS A 382 -28.07 -2.80 -3.51
C LYS A 382 -27.45 -3.09 -2.15
N TYR A 383 -27.19 -4.35 -1.83
CA TYR A 383 -26.65 -4.73 -0.53
C TYR A 383 -25.42 -5.60 -0.69
N PHE A 384 -24.42 -5.33 0.16
CA PHE A 384 -23.16 -6.05 0.27
C PHE A 384 -23.05 -6.71 1.63
N ALA A 385 -22.38 -7.85 1.66
CA ALA A 385 -22.15 -8.57 2.90
C ALA A 385 -21.30 -7.74 3.88
N GLN A 386 -21.76 -7.68 5.13
CA GLN A 386 -21.04 -7.08 6.23
C GLN A 386 -20.33 -8.17 7.03
N ILE A 387 -19.00 -8.12 7.11
CA ILE A 387 -18.21 -9.05 7.91
C ILE A 387 -18.59 -8.91 9.38
N ARG A 388 -18.83 -10.04 10.04
CA ARG A 388 -19.08 -10.13 11.49
C ARG A 388 -17.90 -10.75 12.21
N LYS A 389 -17.32 -11.80 11.66
CA LYS A 389 -16.19 -12.53 12.23
C LYS A 389 -15.44 -13.24 11.13
N ALA A 390 -14.13 -13.14 11.17
CA ALA A 390 -13.25 -13.98 10.37
C ALA A 390 -12.39 -14.85 11.29
N SER A 391 -12.10 -16.08 10.86
CA SER A 391 -11.24 -17.01 11.57
C SER A 391 -10.39 -17.80 10.59
N ARG A 392 -9.21 -18.24 11.02
CA ARG A 392 -8.25 -18.99 10.23
C ARG A 392 -7.93 -20.33 10.89
N THR A 393 -7.89 -21.36 10.09
CA THR A 393 -7.21 -22.63 10.37
C THR A 393 -5.92 -22.73 9.54
N LYS A 394 -5.27 -23.90 9.44
CA LYS A 394 -4.00 -24.05 8.72
C LYS A 394 -4.08 -23.53 7.27
N ASN A 395 -5.06 -23.97 6.51
CA ASN A 395 -5.23 -23.65 5.09
C ASN A 395 -6.64 -23.11 4.74
N THR A 396 -7.44 -22.76 5.72
CA THR A 396 -8.83 -22.35 5.51
C THR A 396 -9.12 -21.06 6.27
N VAL A 397 -9.81 -20.12 5.61
CA VAL A 397 -10.41 -18.94 6.23
C VAL A 397 -11.92 -19.08 6.20
N ARG A 398 -12.57 -18.82 7.32
CA ARG A 398 -14.03 -18.74 7.46
C ARG A 398 -14.44 -17.33 7.81
N ILE A 399 -15.37 -16.76 7.04
CA ILE A 399 -15.89 -15.42 7.20
C ILE A 399 -17.39 -15.52 7.44
N ASN A 400 -17.83 -15.15 8.63
CA ASN A 400 -19.26 -15.01 8.90
C ASN A 400 -19.67 -13.58 8.56
N PHE A 401 -20.76 -13.42 7.83
CA PHE A 401 -21.23 -12.12 7.37
C PHE A 401 -22.77 -12.02 7.50
N LYS A 402 -23.29 -10.79 7.35
CA LYS A 402 -24.72 -10.53 7.10
C LYS A 402 -24.89 -9.88 5.73
N LEU A 403 -25.87 -10.33 4.97
CA LEU A 403 -26.27 -9.76 3.69
C LEU A 403 -27.77 -9.48 3.72
N ALA A 404 -28.18 -8.22 3.58
CA ALA A 404 -29.58 -7.80 3.67
C ALA A 404 -30.31 -8.39 4.91
N GLY A 405 -29.63 -8.41 6.06
CA GLY A 405 -30.18 -8.96 7.33
C GLY A 405 -30.01 -10.46 7.53
N VAL A 406 -29.72 -11.23 6.48
CA VAL A 406 -29.55 -12.69 6.54
C VAL A 406 -28.11 -13.05 6.87
N SER A 407 -27.92 -14.03 7.76
CA SER A 407 -26.60 -14.53 8.12
C SER A 407 -26.08 -15.51 7.06
N GLY A 408 -24.83 -15.33 6.68
CA GLY A 408 -24.13 -16.20 5.73
C GLY A 408 -22.71 -16.50 6.17
N GLN A 409 -22.08 -17.43 5.47
CA GLN A 409 -20.70 -17.82 5.68
C GLN A 409 -19.98 -18.01 4.34
N ARG A 410 -18.77 -17.40 4.22
CA ARG A 410 -17.80 -17.73 3.17
C ARG A 410 -16.69 -18.59 3.77
N THR A 411 -16.34 -19.66 3.09
CA THR A 411 -15.15 -20.47 3.39
C THR A 411 -14.21 -20.41 2.20
N ILE A 412 -12.93 -20.09 2.45
CA ILE A 412 -11.88 -20.10 1.44
C ILE A 412 -10.85 -21.12 1.88
N THR A 413 -10.58 -22.13 1.05
CA THR A 413 -9.56 -23.15 1.27
C THR A 413 -8.44 -22.98 0.27
N PHE A 414 -7.21 -22.98 0.76
CA PHE A 414 -5.98 -22.77 0.00
C PHE A 414 -5.21 -24.08 -0.09
N GLU A 415 -5.00 -24.58 -1.29
CA GLU A 415 -4.29 -25.82 -1.60
C GLU A 415 -3.22 -25.54 -2.67
N ASP A 416 -2.27 -26.43 -2.85
CA ASP A 416 -1.12 -26.19 -3.74
C ASP A 416 -1.52 -25.93 -5.20
N THR A 417 -2.57 -26.61 -5.67
CA THR A 417 -3.05 -26.52 -7.05
C THR A 417 -4.40 -25.87 -7.21
N GLN A 418 -5.05 -25.46 -6.11
CA GLN A 418 -6.36 -24.79 -6.20
C GLN A 418 -6.67 -23.89 -5.01
N ILE A 419 -7.55 -22.93 -5.25
CA ILE A 419 -8.27 -22.17 -4.22
C ILE A 419 -9.75 -22.48 -4.37
N THR A 420 -10.40 -22.90 -3.28
CA THR A 420 -11.85 -23.17 -3.25
C THR A 420 -12.54 -22.10 -2.42
N ILE A 421 -13.54 -21.43 -3.00
CA ILE A 421 -14.39 -20.44 -2.35
C ILE A 421 -15.80 -20.98 -2.29
N THR A 422 -16.37 -21.11 -1.10
CA THR A 422 -17.76 -21.55 -0.89
C THR A 422 -18.53 -20.50 -0.12
N ASP A 423 -19.62 -20.01 -0.70
CA ASP A 423 -20.60 -19.17 -0.01
C ASP A 423 -21.83 -19.97 0.36
N LYS A 424 -22.30 -19.80 1.61
CA LYS A 424 -23.55 -20.38 2.12
C LYS A 424 -24.39 -19.27 2.73
N ILE A 425 -25.58 -19.05 2.18
CA ILE A 425 -26.53 -18.05 2.66
C ILE A 425 -27.94 -18.39 2.18
N ALA A 426 -28.88 -18.49 3.09
CA ALA A 426 -30.27 -18.79 2.79
C ALA A 426 -31.06 -17.51 2.41
N ALA A 427 -30.64 -16.85 1.33
CA ALA A 427 -31.31 -15.67 0.79
C ALA A 427 -31.48 -15.82 -0.72
N LYS A 428 -32.56 -15.27 -1.28
CA LYS A 428 -32.79 -15.31 -2.72
C LYS A 428 -31.89 -14.35 -3.46
N CYS A 429 -31.41 -14.76 -4.62
CA CYS A 429 -30.65 -13.91 -5.54
C CYS A 429 -29.36 -13.31 -4.96
N ASN A 430 -28.43 -14.16 -4.59
CA ASN A 430 -27.08 -13.77 -4.14
C ASN A 430 -26.07 -13.91 -5.28
N LEU A 431 -24.97 -13.15 -5.18
CA LEU A 431 -23.87 -13.22 -6.11
C LEU A 431 -22.56 -13.52 -5.35
N LEU A 432 -21.89 -14.62 -5.71
CA LEU A 432 -20.45 -14.74 -5.50
C LEU A 432 -19.79 -13.89 -6.59
N ARG A 433 -18.88 -13.02 -6.21
CA ARG A 433 -18.19 -12.11 -7.13
C ARG A 433 -16.68 -12.17 -6.90
N LEU A 434 -15.92 -12.19 -8.00
CA LEU A 434 -14.49 -12.00 -8.00
C LEU A 434 -14.14 -10.88 -8.98
N LEU A 435 -13.21 -10.03 -8.59
CA LEU A 435 -12.59 -9.07 -9.50
C LEU A 435 -11.36 -9.73 -10.15
N VAL A 436 -11.32 -9.67 -11.46
CA VAL A 436 -10.19 -10.16 -12.25
C VAL A 436 -9.68 -8.99 -13.09
N HIS A 437 -8.38 -8.79 -13.13
CA HIS A 437 -7.76 -7.74 -13.90
C HIS A 437 -8.20 -7.81 -15.37
N HIS A 438 -8.45 -6.66 -15.99
CA HIS A 438 -8.99 -6.61 -17.35
C HIS A 438 -8.09 -7.30 -18.37
N ASP A 439 -6.77 -7.26 -18.18
CA ASP A 439 -5.79 -7.87 -19.07
C ASP A 439 -5.77 -9.40 -19.02
N VAL A 440 -6.37 -10.00 -18.00
CA VAL A 440 -6.48 -11.46 -17.91
C VAL A 440 -7.51 -11.93 -18.93
N LYS A 441 -7.06 -12.56 -20.01
CA LYS A 441 -7.95 -13.14 -21.02
C LYS A 441 -8.79 -14.25 -20.39
N LEU A 442 -10.11 -14.11 -20.46
CA LEU A 442 -11.05 -15.13 -19.99
C LEU A 442 -11.83 -15.71 -21.18
N VAL A 443 -11.86 -17.04 -21.28
CA VAL A 443 -12.59 -17.79 -22.30
C VAL A 443 -13.60 -18.68 -21.61
N GLN A 444 -14.87 -18.53 -21.95
CA GLN A 444 -15.91 -19.41 -21.42
C GLN A 444 -15.92 -20.73 -22.20
N THR A 445 -15.58 -21.82 -21.52
CA THR A 445 -15.55 -23.17 -22.11
C THR A 445 -16.86 -23.91 -21.91
N THR A 446 -17.51 -23.70 -20.77
CA THR A 446 -18.87 -24.18 -20.48
C THR A 446 -19.64 -23.13 -19.67
N LYS A 447 -20.94 -23.32 -19.41
CA LYS A 447 -21.72 -22.42 -18.53
C LYS A 447 -21.14 -22.34 -17.12
N GLN A 448 -20.39 -23.35 -16.69
CA GLN A 448 -19.86 -23.47 -15.32
C GLN A 448 -18.32 -23.34 -15.26
N GLN A 449 -17.68 -23.06 -16.40
CA GLN A 449 -16.23 -23.03 -16.49
C GLN A 449 -15.73 -21.88 -17.36
N LEU A 450 -14.75 -21.15 -16.82
CA LEU A 450 -13.97 -20.15 -17.52
C LEU A 450 -12.50 -20.57 -17.49
N HIS A 451 -11.80 -20.31 -18.57
CA HIS A 451 -10.36 -20.56 -18.68
C HIS A 451 -9.61 -19.26 -18.90
N ALA A 452 -8.49 -19.08 -18.22
CA ALA A 452 -7.51 -18.01 -18.43
C ALA A 452 -6.22 -18.62 -19.05
N PRO A 453 -6.16 -18.74 -20.38
CA PRO A 453 -5.10 -19.52 -21.05
C PRO A 453 -3.70 -18.95 -20.78
N ASP A 454 -3.58 -17.62 -20.74
CA ASP A 454 -2.28 -16.95 -20.53
C ASP A 454 -1.70 -17.20 -19.13
N LEU A 455 -2.53 -17.65 -18.18
CA LEU A 455 -2.14 -17.94 -16.81
C LEU A 455 -2.17 -19.43 -16.47
N GLY A 456 -2.64 -20.28 -17.37
CA GLY A 456 -2.87 -21.71 -17.10
C GLY A 456 -3.89 -21.96 -15.97
N ILE A 457 -4.91 -21.09 -15.86
CA ILE A 457 -5.88 -21.11 -14.75
C ILE A 457 -7.26 -21.44 -15.27
N THR A 458 -7.99 -22.28 -14.53
CA THR A 458 -9.40 -22.59 -14.78
C THR A 458 -10.26 -22.25 -13.58
N PHE A 459 -11.33 -21.49 -13.82
CA PHE A 459 -12.41 -21.25 -12.85
C PHE A 459 -13.52 -22.26 -13.10
N LYS A 460 -13.87 -23.06 -12.09
CA LYS A 460 -14.95 -24.05 -12.15
C LYS A 460 -15.95 -23.79 -11.02
N ALA A 461 -17.24 -23.70 -11.33
CA ALA A 461 -18.27 -23.51 -10.31
C ALA A 461 -19.37 -24.60 -10.43
N ASP A 462 -20.08 -24.81 -9.33
CA ASP A 462 -21.29 -25.65 -9.30
C ASP A 462 -22.56 -24.90 -9.78
N ARG A 463 -22.38 -23.64 -10.18
CA ARG A 463 -23.39 -22.74 -10.74
C ARG A 463 -22.88 -22.12 -12.04
N ASN A 464 -23.79 -21.51 -12.82
CA ASN A 464 -23.37 -20.80 -14.02
C ASN A 464 -22.43 -19.64 -13.66
N LEU A 465 -21.34 -19.52 -14.39
CA LEU A 465 -20.44 -18.39 -14.34
C LEU A 465 -20.82 -17.37 -15.41
N VAL A 466 -20.77 -16.11 -15.05
CA VAL A 466 -21.01 -14.99 -15.96
C VAL A 466 -19.82 -14.04 -15.85
N ILE A 467 -19.33 -13.59 -16.98
CA ILE A 467 -18.37 -12.49 -17.03
C ILE A 467 -19.20 -11.20 -17.11
N ASP A 468 -19.12 -10.39 -16.08
CA ASP A 468 -19.65 -9.02 -16.11
C ASP A 468 -18.56 -8.13 -16.70
N GLU A 469 -18.78 -7.74 -17.97
CA GLU A 469 -17.85 -6.91 -18.74
C GLU A 469 -17.90 -5.43 -18.33
N THR A 470 -18.71 -5.06 -17.35
CA THR A 470 -18.68 -3.72 -16.78
C THR A 470 -17.26 -3.43 -16.26
N ASN A 471 -16.67 -2.37 -16.77
CA ASN A 471 -15.34 -1.97 -16.34
C ASN A 471 -15.40 -1.36 -14.94
N HIS A 472 -14.75 -2.03 -13.99
CA HIS A 472 -14.58 -1.54 -12.62
C HIS A 472 -13.18 -0.96 -12.47
N PHE A 473 -13.11 0.33 -12.20
CA PHE A 473 -11.84 0.98 -11.96
C PHE A 473 -11.40 0.71 -10.52
N THR A 474 -10.23 0.10 -10.36
CA THR A 474 -9.67 -0.31 -9.05
C THR A 474 -8.34 0.37 -8.79
N ALA A 475 -7.83 0.25 -7.57
CA ALA A 475 -6.46 0.67 -7.23
C ALA A 475 -5.38 -0.03 -8.09
N ALA A 476 -5.74 -1.15 -8.74
CA ALA A 476 -4.86 -1.91 -9.62
C ALA A 476 -5.17 -1.70 -11.11
N GLY A 477 -5.97 -0.71 -11.47
CA GLY A 477 -6.42 -0.47 -12.82
C GLY A 477 -7.81 -1.03 -13.11
N SER A 478 -8.08 -1.23 -14.39
CA SER A 478 -9.35 -1.75 -14.88
C SER A 478 -9.52 -3.23 -14.51
N ALA A 479 -10.67 -3.56 -13.98
CA ALA A 479 -11.05 -4.94 -13.66
C ALA A 479 -12.47 -5.24 -14.13
N ARG A 480 -12.76 -6.50 -14.38
CA ARG A 480 -14.08 -7.05 -14.65
C ARG A 480 -14.46 -8.07 -13.58
N ARG A 481 -15.72 -8.45 -13.51
CA ARG A 481 -16.22 -9.39 -12.51
C ARG A 481 -16.46 -10.75 -13.11
N VAL A 482 -16.03 -11.80 -12.44
CA VAL A 482 -16.54 -13.16 -12.58
C VAL A 482 -17.61 -13.35 -11.52
N VAL A 483 -18.82 -13.67 -11.93
CA VAL A 483 -20.00 -13.70 -11.07
C VAL A 483 -20.64 -15.08 -11.14
N ALA A 484 -21.04 -15.62 -9.98
CA ALA A 484 -21.84 -16.84 -9.87
C ALA A 484 -23.13 -16.55 -9.09
N PRO A 485 -24.30 -16.39 -9.76
CA PRO A 485 -25.59 -16.23 -9.10
C PRO A 485 -26.02 -17.51 -8.38
N HIS A 486 -26.57 -17.38 -7.17
CA HIS A 486 -27.07 -18.52 -6.39
C HIS A 486 -28.16 -18.13 -5.39
N THR A 487 -28.90 -19.12 -4.90
CA THR A 487 -30.01 -18.91 -3.95
C THR A 487 -29.69 -19.40 -2.53
N ASP A 488 -28.77 -20.35 -2.39
CA ASP A 488 -28.48 -21.02 -1.12
C ASP A 488 -26.98 -21.19 -0.89
N HIS A 489 -26.29 -21.79 -1.85
CA HIS A 489 -24.84 -21.97 -1.81
C HIS A 489 -24.25 -21.94 -3.21
N VAL A 490 -22.97 -21.64 -3.27
CA VAL A 490 -22.14 -21.75 -4.46
C VAL A 490 -20.72 -22.12 -4.07
N THR A 491 -20.10 -22.98 -4.85
CA THR A 491 -18.68 -23.30 -4.75
C THR A 491 -17.98 -22.94 -6.04
N LEU A 492 -16.96 -22.11 -5.95
CA LEU A 492 -16.04 -21.76 -7.04
C LEU A 492 -14.65 -22.32 -6.72
N ARG A 493 -14.05 -22.99 -7.69
CA ARG A 493 -12.67 -23.47 -7.65
C ARG A 493 -11.84 -22.72 -8.68
N ILE A 494 -10.67 -22.30 -8.28
CA ILE A 494 -9.62 -21.71 -9.11
C ILE A 494 -8.49 -22.72 -9.13
N CYS A 495 -8.25 -23.35 -10.27
CA CYS A 495 -7.33 -24.47 -10.43
C CYS A 495 -6.14 -24.09 -11.30
N TRP A 496 -4.95 -24.58 -10.95
CA TRP A 496 -3.70 -24.43 -11.69
C TRP A 496 -3.21 -25.77 -12.23
N GLY A 497 -2.62 -25.77 -13.44
CA GLY A 497 -1.85 -26.92 -13.93
C GLY A 497 -2.65 -28.18 -14.20
N THR A 498 -3.94 -28.10 -14.35
CA THR A 498 -4.74 -29.22 -14.85
C THR A 498 -4.83 -29.14 -16.37
N ASP A 499 -4.06 -29.97 -17.06
CA ASP A 499 -4.12 -30.18 -18.53
C ASP A 499 -5.45 -30.85 -18.97
N ASP A 500 -6.48 -30.81 -18.18
CA ASP A 500 -7.81 -31.29 -18.53
C ASP A 500 -8.60 -30.22 -19.28
N VAL A 501 -8.26 -30.00 -20.53
CA VAL A 501 -9.10 -29.31 -21.52
C VAL A 501 -9.78 -30.33 -22.40
#